data_bd5cbd36d40b2432faf6a678fa95e63d
#
_entry.id   bd5cbd36d40b2432faf6a678fa95e63d
#
_cell.length_a   1.000
_cell.length_b   1.000
_cell.length_c   1.000
_cell.angle_alpha   90.00
_cell.angle_beta   90.00
_cell.angle_gamma   90.00
#
_symmetry.space_group_name_H-M   'P 1'
#
loop_
_entity.id
_entity.type
_entity.pdbx_description
1 polymer ?
#
loop_
_entity_poly.entity_id
_entity_poly.type
_entity_poly.pdbx_seq_one_letter_code
_entity_poly.pdbx_strand_id
1 'polypeptide(L)'
;MGDVIKGPWSLLNSASKKLVTSSTDIEYVVFDTETTGTMKADRIVEIALVAFKGSEVIEEWSTLINPQRDVGKTNIHGITASMVSSAPIFEDVINDIFRIIDNRVLVAHNLGFDARMLIQEFNRAKTQGDIGKGFCTMSAARRLLPSGKSSLTDACNEFGIKIIDAHSALGDCKMTMELFNQLSEDEQEVSPAIVGYVSDTNPARVLVRTAFNNKKDDALERIQAFTKKVPFPTSDEKFIAYLLLLNMAMQDLIISSEEESELNKWAEDLGVSQKDVKKLHTGYLDSFIQAALRDGVITLQEREMIEKVGSALHLPVVIPETAQPIKANSDNLSVGKKVCFTGAAIGFNGEQISREDLEALAAKVGLHPVNDVTKKGCDVLVAADESSMSGKAKKAKDWGIPVISVEKFITFCTFG
;
A
#
# COMPACT_ATOMS: atom_id res chain seq x y z
N MET A 1 28.34 -35.03 -4.94
CA MET A 1 29.03 -33.77 -4.57
C MET A 1 28.75 -32.82 -5.70
N GLY A 2 27.70 -32.01 -5.55
CA GLY A 2 27.33 -30.99 -6.54
C GLY A 2 28.21 -29.77 -6.32
N ASP A 3 28.78 -29.25 -7.41
CA ASP A 3 29.59 -28.04 -7.38
C ASP A 3 28.73 -26.85 -6.88
N VAL A 4 29.10 -26.34 -5.71
CA VAL A 4 28.52 -25.13 -5.14
C VAL A 4 28.88 -23.96 -6.06
N ILE A 5 27.88 -23.33 -6.66
CA ILE A 5 28.06 -22.14 -7.49
C ILE A 5 28.63 -21.03 -6.60
N LYS A 6 29.91 -20.71 -6.77
CA LYS A 6 30.61 -19.66 -6.04
C LYS A 6 30.37 -18.32 -6.73
N GLY A 7 29.43 -17.56 -6.24
CA GLY A 7 29.21 -16.17 -6.67
C GLY A 7 28.39 -15.39 -5.65
N PRO A 8 28.41 -14.04 -5.65
CA PRO A 8 27.50 -13.26 -4.84
C PRO A 8 26.06 -13.52 -5.31
N TRP A 9 25.10 -13.40 -4.39
CA TRP A 9 23.68 -13.43 -4.72
C TRP A 9 23.37 -12.41 -5.80
N SER A 10 22.83 -12.85 -6.92
CA SER A 10 22.45 -11.99 -8.04
C SER A 10 21.12 -12.44 -8.64
N LEU A 11 20.35 -11.49 -9.08
CA LEU A 11 19.29 -11.74 -10.07
C LEU A 11 20.00 -12.06 -11.38
N LEU A 12 19.88 -13.28 -11.88
CA LEU A 12 20.62 -13.73 -13.07
C LEU A 12 20.26 -12.91 -14.32
N ASN A 13 21.28 -12.26 -14.88
CA ASN A 13 21.31 -11.72 -16.23
C ASN A 13 22.05 -12.68 -17.18
N SER A 14 21.69 -13.96 -17.28
CA SER A 14 22.31 -14.84 -18.26
C SER A 14 21.41 -15.99 -18.70
N ALA A 15 21.52 -16.28 -19.98
CA ALA A 15 20.81 -17.25 -20.79
C ALA A 15 20.39 -18.54 -20.07
N SER A 16 19.19 -18.55 -19.53
CA SER A 16 18.53 -19.74 -19.01
C SER A 16 17.47 -20.21 -20.00
N LYS A 17 17.33 -21.50 -20.16
CA LYS A 17 16.32 -22.12 -21.03
C LYS A 17 14.94 -21.56 -20.71
N LYS A 18 14.26 -21.10 -21.75
CA LYS A 18 12.88 -20.66 -21.72
C LYS A 18 12.03 -21.81 -21.15
N LEU A 19 11.66 -21.72 -19.88
CA LEU A 19 10.62 -22.58 -19.31
C LEU A 19 9.27 -21.96 -19.72
N VAL A 20 8.58 -22.63 -20.62
CA VAL A 20 7.22 -22.28 -21.03
C VAL A 20 6.32 -22.53 -19.83
N THR A 21 5.56 -21.53 -19.40
CA THR A 21 4.73 -21.48 -18.20
C THR A 21 3.50 -22.42 -18.20
N SER A 22 3.45 -23.46 -19.01
CA SER A 22 2.35 -24.42 -19.07
C SER A 22 2.67 -25.80 -18.47
N SER A 23 3.69 -25.90 -17.62
CA SER A 23 3.99 -27.17 -16.94
C SER A 23 3.22 -27.25 -15.62
N THR A 24 2.27 -28.17 -15.55
CA THR A 24 1.50 -28.54 -14.34
C THR A 24 2.37 -29.06 -13.18
N ASP A 25 3.69 -29.13 -13.38
CA ASP A 25 4.65 -29.70 -12.43
C ASP A 25 5.52 -28.66 -11.70
N ILE A 26 5.41 -27.37 -12.02
CA ILE A 26 6.20 -26.32 -11.36
C ILE A 26 5.57 -25.97 -10.01
N GLU A 27 6.40 -26.01 -8.97
CA GLU A 27 6.06 -25.47 -7.66
C GLU A 27 6.54 -24.02 -7.56
N TYR A 28 5.69 -23.19 -6.97
CA TYR A 28 5.93 -21.77 -6.75
C TYR A 28 5.98 -21.47 -5.26
N VAL A 29 6.63 -20.38 -4.90
CA VAL A 29 6.54 -19.82 -3.55
C VAL A 29 6.33 -18.32 -3.65
N VAL A 30 5.18 -17.86 -3.14
CA VAL A 30 4.98 -16.44 -2.89
C VAL A 30 5.72 -16.07 -1.63
N PHE A 31 6.42 -14.94 -1.67
CA PHE A 31 7.02 -14.35 -0.48
C PHE A 31 6.78 -12.85 -0.44
N ASP A 32 6.74 -12.32 0.77
CA ASP A 32 6.56 -10.91 1.07
C ASP A 32 7.35 -10.54 2.31
N THR A 33 7.84 -9.30 2.38
CA THR A 33 8.69 -8.83 3.46
C THR A 33 8.27 -7.46 3.98
N GLU A 34 8.09 -7.36 5.30
CA GLU A 34 8.04 -6.08 5.99
C GLU A 34 9.47 -5.69 6.44
N THR A 35 9.80 -4.41 6.33
CA THR A 35 11.20 -3.97 6.49
C THR A 35 11.31 -2.70 7.35
N THR A 36 12.50 -2.47 7.93
CA THR A 36 12.78 -1.23 8.67
C THR A 36 12.77 0.02 7.78
N GLY A 37 12.85 -0.17 6.47
CA GLY A 37 12.85 0.87 5.44
C GLY A 37 13.21 0.28 4.08
N THR A 38 13.54 1.13 3.12
CA THR A 38 13.71 0.72 1.71
C THR A 38 15.16 0.64 1.27
N MET A 39 16.10 0.94 2.18
CA MET A 39 17.49 1.22 1.85
C MET A 39 18.41 0.00 1.97
N LYS A 40 19.64 0.10 1.48
CA LYS A 40 20.65 -0.98 1.55
C LYS A 40 21.01 -1.34 3.00
N ALA A 41 20.90 -0.39 3.93
CA ALA A 41 21.15 -0.61 5.34
C ALA A 41 19.95 -1.24 6.06
N ASP A 42 18.76 -1.21 5.47
CA ASP A 42 17.55 -1.70 6.11
C ASP A 42 17.52 -3.22 6.22
N ARG A 43 16.68 -3.68 7.12
CA ARG A 43 16.57 -5.07 7.54
C ARG A 43 15.12 -5.54 7.41
N ILE A 44 14.93 -6.82 7.24
CA ILE A 44 13.61 -7.47 7.32
C ILE A 44 13.15 -7.51 8.79
N VAL A 45 11.88 -7.16 9.05
CA VAL A 45 11.22 -7.26 10.36
C VAL A 45 10.10 -8.31 10.40
N GLU A 46 9.58 -8.70 9.24
CA GLU A 46 8.68 -9.83 9.06
C GLU A 46 8.92 -10.44 7.68
N ILE A 47 8.81 -11.74 7.58
CA ILE A 47 8.85 -12.46 6.30
C ILE A 47 7.78 -13.54 6.31
N ALA A 48 7.11 -13.70 5.17
CA ALA A 48 6.18 -14.80 4.94
C ALA A 48 6.49 -15.50 3.62
N LEU A 49 6.22 -16.80 3.59
CA LEU A 49 6.37 -17.68 2.44
C LEU A 49 5.14 -18.58 2.33
N VAL A 50 4.57 -18.67 1.15
CA VAL A 50 3.47 -19.58 0.84
C VAL A 50 3.89 -20.43 -0.36
N ALA A 51 4.25 -21.67 -0.14
CA ALA A 51 4.55 -22.63 -1.20
C ALA A 51 3.27 -23.24 -1.75
N PHE A 52 3.14 -23.32 -3.07
CA PHE A 52 1.91 -23.81 -3.71
C PHE A 52 2.17 -24.43 -5.09
N LYS A 53 1.19 -25.23 -5.55
CA LYS A 53 1.16 -25.82 -6.88
C LYS A 53 -0.25 -25.64 -7.47
N GLY A 54 -0.40 -24.84 -8.51
CA GLY A 54 -1.71 -24.42 -8.99
C GLY A 54 -2.47 -23.68 -7.88
N SER A 55 -3.65 -24.18 -7.48
CA SER A 55 -4.44 -23.60 -6.39
C SER A 55 -4.20 -24.28 -5.02
N GLU A 56 -3.38 -25.32 -4.97
CA GLU A 56 -3.12 -26.09 -3.75
C GLU A 56 -1.95 -25.49 -2.97
N VAL A 57 -2.21 -25.09 -1.71
CA VAL A 57 -1.17 -24.63 -0.78
C VAL A 57 -0.45 -25.85 -0.22
N ILE A 58 0.87 -25.92 -0.42
CA ILE A 58 1.74 -26.98 0.11
C ILE A 58 2.17 -26.65 1.53
N GLU A 59 2.60 -25.41 1.76
CA GLU A 59 3.09 -24.95 3.06
C GLU A 59 2.90 -23.45 3.22
N GLU A 60 2.48 -23.01 4.42
CA GLU A 60 2.49 -21.61 4.85
C GLU A 60 3.49 -21.46 5.99
N TRP A 61 4.34 -20.46 5.89
CA TRP A 61 5.31 -20.15 6.92
C TRP A 61 5.49 -18.64 7.05
N SER A 62 5.54 -18.12 8.27
CA SER A 62 5.82 -16.71 8.52
C SER A 62 6.44 -16.51 9.89
N THR A 63 7.25 -15.47 10.02
CA THR A 63 7.80 -15.06 11.32
C THR A 63 8.16 -13.58 11.35
N LEU A 64 8.00 -12.97 12.53
CA LEU A 64 8.68 -11.72 12.85
C LEU A 64 10.19 -11.97 12.94
N ILE A 65 10.97 -10.96 12.57
CA ILE A 65 12.43 -11.00 12.61
C ILE A 65 12.92 -9.85 13.49
N ASN A 66 13.86 -10.14 14.40
CA ASN A 66 14.58 -9.10 15.13
C ASN A 66 15.62 -8.47 14.20
N PRO A 67 15.44 -7.23 13.76
CA PRO A 67 16.35 -6.59 12.80
C PRO A 67 17.68 -6.18 13.45
N GLN A 68 17.85 -6.36 14.76
CA GLN A 68 19.00 -5.90 15.56
C GLN A 68 19.27 -4.38 15.42
N ARG A 69 18.22 -3.63 15.10
CA ARG A 69 18.21 -2.16 14.99
C ARG A 69 16.80 -1.64 15.24
N ASP A 70 16.58 -0.34 15.11
CA ASP A 70 15.25 0.24 15.11
C ASP A 70 14.35 -0.44 14.05
N VAL A 71 13.09 -0.70 14.41
CA VAL A 71 12.11 -1.34 13.52
C VAL A 71 11.64 -0.43 12.37
N GLY A 72 12.01 0.85 12.41
CA GLY A 72 11.72 1.82 11.35
C GLY A 72 10.25 2.23 11.33
N LYS A 73 9.61 2.12 10.19
CA LYS A 73 8.28 2.67 9.89
C LYS A 73 7.14 1.85 10.50
N THR A 74 7.08 1.79 11.84
CA THR A 74 6.02 1.08 12.61
C THR A 74 4.62 1.50 12.17
N ASN A 75 4.45 2.73 11.77
CA ASN A 75 3.20 3.27 11.23
C ASN A 75 2.78 2.62 9.90
N ILE A 76 3.65 1.93 9.17
CA ILE A 76 3.34 1.24 7.91
C ILE A 76 2.96 -0.20 8.17
N HIS A 77 3.87 -0.97 8.77
CA HIS A 77 3.70 -2.40 8.98
C HIS A 77 3.10 -2.75 10.35
N GLY A 78 2.95 -1.76 11.27
CA GLY A 78 2.39 -1.98 12.60
C GLY A 78 3.28 -2.79 13.57
N ILE A 79 4.52 -3.14 13.17
CA ILE A 79 5.43 -3.93 14.00
C ILE A 79 6.21 -3.01 14.92
N THR A 80 6.10 -3.24 16.23
CA THR A 80 6.80 -2.45 17.25
C THR A 80 8.09 -3.14 17.72
N ALA A 81 9.00 -2.38 18.31
CA ALA A 81 10.24 -2.92 18.86
C ALA A 81 9.99 -4.03 19.91
N SER A 82 8.92 -3.91 20.69
CA SER A 82 8.54 -4.94 21.67
C SER A 82 8.12 -6.26 21.02
N MET A 83 7.49 -6.21 19.84
CA MET A 83 7.06 -7.41 19.11
C MET A 83 8.26 -8.21 18.59
N VAL A 84 9.32 -7.54 18.14
CA VAL A 84 10.50 -8.21 17.57
C VAL A 84 11.59 -8.49 18.60
N SER A 85 11.46 -7.99 19.83
CA SER A 85 12.52 -8.13 20.85
C SER A 85 12.89 -9.59 21.16
N SER A 86 11.92 -10.51 21.09
CA SER A 86 12.10 -11.96 21.30
C SER A 86 11.99 -12.78 20.02
N ALA A 87 11.89 -12.12 18.86
CA ALA A 87 11.87 -12.78 17.57
C ALA A 87 13.27 -13.32 17.20
N PRO A 88 13.35 -14.35 16.36
CA PRO A 88 14.62 -14.82 15.83
C PRO A 88 15.30 -13.72 15.01
N ILE A 89 16.62 -13.73 14.93
CA ILE A 89 17.35 -12.96 13.93
C ILE A 89 17.27 -13.66 12.56
N PHE A 90 17.57 -12.94 11.48
CA PHE A 90 17.44 -13.50 10.13
C PHE A 90 18.29 -14.76 9.93
N GLU A 91 19.49 -14.77 10.49
CA GLU A 91 20.41 -15.89 10.44
C GLU A 91 19.84 -17.19 11.03
N ASP A 92 18.97 -17.09 12.05
CA ASP A 92 18.35 -18.26 12.69
C ASP A 92 17.35 -18.98 11.75
N VAL A 93 16.71 -18.24 10.85
CA VAL A 93 15.62 -18.73 10.00
C VAL A 93 16.03 -19.04 8.56
N ILE A 94 17.28 -18.79 8.19
CA ILE A 94 17.77 -19.00 6.81
C ILE A 94 17.50 -20.41 6.29
N ASN A 95 17.72 -21.43 7.12
CA ASN A 95 17.52 -22.81 6.70
C ASN A 95 16.05 -23.14 6.46
N ASP A 96 15.13 -22.55 7.23
CA ASP A 96 13.69 -22.69 6.98
C ASP A 96 13.31 -22.02 5.66
N ILE A 97 13.83 -20.80 5.41
CA ILE A 97 13.63 -20.10 4.15
C ILE A 97 14.19 -20.94 2.99
N PHE A 98 15.43 -21.42 3.09
CA PHE A 98 16.06 -22.23 2.04
C PHE A 98 15.27 -23.51 1.75
N ARG A 99 14.80 -24.21 2.78
CA ARG A 99 13.96 -25.40 2.65
C ARG A 99 12.69 -25.13 1.84
N ILE A 100 12.10 -23.95 2.05
CA ILE A 100 10.84 -23.60 1.37
C ILE A 100 11.06 -23.12 -0.05
N ILE A 101 12.15 -22.37 -0.32
CA ILE A 101 12.38 -21.78 -1.65
C ILE A 101 13.16 -22.70 -2.60
N ASP A 102 13.91 -23.68 -2.10
CA ASP A 102 14.77 -24.55 -2.94
C ASP A 102 13.95 -25.29 -4.00
N ASN A 103 14.43 -25.24 -5.24
CA ASN A 103 13.77 -25.78 -6.44
C ASN A 103 12.36 -25.21 -6.75
N ARG A 104 11.96 -24.08 -6.17
CA ARG A 104 10.71 -23.39 -6.45
C ARG A 104 10.94 -22.05 -7.14
N VAL A 105 9.97 -21.64 -7.95
CA VAL A 105 9.96 -20.32 -8.59
C VAL A 105 9.39 -19.30 -7.61
N LEU A 106 10.15 -18.23 -7.35
CA LEU A 106 9.74 -17.15 -6.48
C LEU A 106 8.67 -16.27 -7.13
N VAL A 107 7.66 -15.91 -6.39
CA VAL A 107 6.59 -14.98 -6.78
C VAL A 107 6.48 -13.88 -5.74
N ALA A 108 6.38 -12.62 -6.17
CA ALA A 108 6.09 -11.51 -5.26
C ALA A 108 5.32 -10.41 -5.97
N HIS A 109 4.63 -9.59 -5.18
CA HIS A 109 4.06 -8.34 -5.68
C HIS A 109 5.07 -7.23 -5.46
N ASN A 110 5.75 -6.77 -6.53
CA ASN A 110 6.99 -5.97 -6.52
C ASN A 110 8.24 -6.81 -6.22
N LEU A 111 8.41 -7.89 -6.96
CA LEU A 111 9.50 -8.86 -6.80
C LEU A 111 10.90 -8.21 -6.66
N GLY A 112 11.16 -7.13 -7.38
CA GLY A 112 12.46 -6.46 -7.34
C GLY A 112 12.82 -5.91 -5.96
N PHE A 113 11.83 -5.49 -5.19
CA PHE A 113 12.03 -5.03 -3.82
C PHE A 113 12.30 -6.18 -2.85
N ASP A 114 11.38 -7.12 -2.77
CA ASP A 114 11.46 -8.23 -1.81
C ASP A 114 12.68 -9.12 -2.07
N ALA A 115 12.97 -9.41 -3.34
CA ALA A 115 14.16 -10.14 -3.75
C ALA A 115 15.44 -9.42 -3.33
N ARG A 116 15.49 -8.10 -3.49
CA ARG A 116 16.65 -7.31 -3.06
C ARG A 116 16.83 -7.36 -1.54
N MET A 117 15.76 -7.20 -0.76
CA MET A 117 15.83 -7.28 0.71
C MET A 117 16.31 -8.66 1.15
N LEU A 118 15.77 -9.73 0.55
CA LEU A 118 16.16 -11.09 0.84
C LEU A 118 17.65 -11.35 0.51
N ILE A 119 18.11 -10.92 -0.67
CA ILE A 119 19.52 -11.02 -1.10
C ILE A 119 20.45 -10.26 -0.14
N GLN A 120 20.02 -9.07 0.33
CA GLN A 120 20.82 -8.30 1.28
C GLN A 120 21.00 -9.04 2.61
N GLU A 121 19.95 -9.67 3.12
CA GLU A 121 20.05 -10.48 4.35
C GLU A 121 20.92 -11.74 4.14
N PHE A 122 20.78 -12.44 3.02
CA PHE A 122 21.64 -13.58 2.69
C PHE A 122 23.12 -13.19 2.57
N ASN A 123 23.42 -12.02 1.96
CA ASN A 123 24.77 -11.50 1.88
C ASN A 123 25.35 -11.15 3.24
N ARG A 124 24.56 -10.57 4.17
CA ARG A 124 24.97 -10.30 5.55
C ARG A 124 25.28 -11.60 6.30
N ALA A 125 24.44 -12.60 6.13
CA ALA A 125 24.64 -13.92 6.69
C ALA A 125 25.75 -14.74 6.01
N LYS A 126 26.39 -14.17 4.98
CA LYS A 126 27.48 -14.81 4.20
C LYS A 126 27.10 -16.18 3.60
N THR A 127 25.84 -16.34 3.27
CA THR A 127 25.34 -17.52 2.55
C THR A 127 25.57 -17.38 1.05
N GLN A 128 25.40 -18.46 0.32
CA GLN A 128 25.55 -18.52 -1.14
C GLN A 128 24.34 -19.25 -1.74
N GLY A 129 23.94 -18.85 -2.94
CA GLY A 129 22.86 -19.47 -3.68
C GLY A 129 22.40 -18.57 -4.84
N ASP A 130 21.36 -19.01 -5.51
CA ASP A 130 20.71 -18.31 -6.60
C ASP A 130 19.21 -18.35 -6.38
N ILE A 131 18.55 -17.20 -6.29
CA ILE A 131 17.10 -17.12 -6.15
C ILE A 131 16.33 -17.27 -7.47
N GLY A 132 17.05 -17.51 -8.58
CA GLY A 132 16.45 -17.71 -9.89
C GLY A 132 15.82 -16.45 -10.48
N LYS A 133 14.93 -16.66 -11.45
CA LYS A 133 14.10 -15.61 -12.06
C LYS A 133 12.65 -15.80 -11.62
N GLY A 134 12.19 -14.95 -10.74
CA GLY A 134 10.84 -15.05 -10.21
C GLY A 134 9.79 -14.38 -11.09
N PHE A 135 8.53 -14.54 -10.70
CA PHE A 135 7.37 -13.91 -11.34
C PHE A 135 6.92 -12.67 -10.54
N CYS A 136 6.79 -11.53 -11.21
CA CYS A 136 6.34 -10.29 -10.60
C CYS A 136 4.87 -10.00 -10.95
N THR A 137 3.95 -10.21 -9.98
CA THR A 137 2.52 -9.96 -10.21
C THR A 137 2.20 -8.49 -10.42
N MET A 138 2.96 -7.56 -9.83
CA MET A 138 2.79 -6.13 -10.07
C MET A 138 3.10 -5.75 -11.52
N SER A 139 4.18 -6.31 -12.10
CA SER A 139 4.53 -6.07 -13.49
C SER A 139 3.49 -6.67 -14.45
N ALA A 140 2.97 -7.86 -14.16
CA ALA A 140 1.89 -8.48 -14.91
C ALA A 140 0.59 -7.66 -14.83
N ALA A 141 0.15 -7.31 -13.62
CA ALA A 141 -1.03 -6.47 -13.42
C ALA A 141 -0.95 -5.15 -14.20
N ARG A 142 0.21 -4.50 -14.17
CA ARG A 142 0.42 -3.24 -14.90
C ARG A 142 0.26 -3.38 -16.40
N ARG A 143 0.67 -4.53 -17.00
CA ARG A 143 0.50 -4.78 -18.43
C ARG A 143 -0.93 -5.14 -18.81
N LEU A 144 -1.62 -5.86 -17.95
CA LEU A 144 -2.94 -6.44 -18.24
C LEU A 144 -4.10 -5.55 -17.83
N LEU A 145 -3.94 -4.73 -16.78
CA LEU A 145 -5.02 -3.87 -16.28
C LEU A 145 -5.12 -2.55 -17.05
N PRO A 146 -6.29 -2.22 -17.62
CA PRO A 146 -6.49 -0.99 -18.38
C PRO A 146 -6.21 0.29 -17.60
N SER A 147 -6.38 0.26 -16.30
CA SER A 147 -6.20 1.40 -15.40
C SER A 147 -4.74 1.78 -15.15
N GLY A 148 -3.78 0.90 -15.51
CA GLY A 148 -2.37 1.03 -15.11
C GLY A 148 -2.13 0.96 -13.59
N LYS A 149 -3.18 0.67 -12.82
CA LYS A 149 -3.11 0.45 -11.38
C LYS A 149 -2.36 -0.84 -11.11
N SER A 150 -1.42 -0.81 -10.18
CA SER A 150 -0.53 -1.94 -9.94
C SER A 150 -0.23 -2.18 -8.46
N SER A 151 -0.89 -1.48 -7.52
CA SER A 151 -0.80 -1.87 -6.11
C SER A 151 -1.50 -3.22 -5.90
N LEU A 152 -1.05 -3.99 -4.90
CA LEU A 152 -1.66 -5.30 -4.60
C LEU A 152 -3.16 -5.16 -4.34
N THR A 153 -3.57 -4.18 -3.54
CA THR A 153 -4.98 -3.91 -3.22
C THR A 153 -5.79 -3.54 -4.47
N ASP A 154 -5.26 -2.68 -5.35
CA ASP A 154 -5.97 -2.29 -6.59
C ASP A 154 -6.10 -3.49 -7.54
N ALA A 155 -5.03 -4.27 -7.71
CA ALA A 155 -5.07 -5.47 -8.53
C ALA A 155 -6.07 -6.50 -7.97
N CYS A 156 -6.05 -6.76 -6.66
CA CYS A 156 -7.01 -7.65 -6.02
C CYS A 156 -8.45 -7.18 -6.22
N ASN A 157 -8.73 -5.89 -6.07
CA ASN A 157 -10.08 -5.34 -6.31
C ASN A 157 -10.53 -5.53 -7.75
N GLU A 158 -9.63 -5.31 -8.73
CA GLU A 158 -9.94 -5.47 -10.15
C GLU A 158 -10.28 -6.92 -10.52
N PHE A 159 -9.59 -7.88 -9.91
CA PHE A 159 -9.83 -9.32 -10.10
C PHE A 159 -10.87 -9.92 -9.13
N GLY A 160 -11.51 -9.11 -8.28
CA GLY A 160 -12.49 -9.58 -7.29
C GLY A 160 -11.91 -10.45 -6.18
N ILE A 161 -10.61 -10.32 -5.91
CA ILE A 161 -9.92 -11.04 -4.85
C ILE A 161 -10.18 -10.34 -3.51
N LYS A 162 -10.57 -11.13 -2.50
CA LYS A 162 -10.85 -10.59 -1.18
C LYS A 162 -9.59 -10.06 -0.50
N ILE A 163 -9.63 -8.83 -0.02
CA ILE A 163 -8.55 -8.25 0.80
C ILE A 163 -8.57 -8.92 2.18
N ILE A 164 -7.45 -9.52 2.55
CA ILE A 164 -7.29 -10.24 3.83
C ILE A 164 -6.02 -9.71 4.50
N ASP A 165 -6.18 -9.15 5.69
CA ASP A 165 -5.08 -8.74 6.57
C ASP A 165 -3.93 -8.00 5.85
N ALA A 166 -4.31 -6.99 5.04
CA ALA A 166 -3.37 -6.17 4.27
C ALA A 166 -2.30 -5.55 5.19
N HIS A 167 -1.05 -5.46 4.67
CA HIS A 167 0.14 -5.04 5.42
C HIS A 167 0.57 -6.01 6.54
N SER A 168 0.21 -7.28 6.40
CA SER A 168 0.92 -8.37 7.07
C SER A 168 1.53 -9.23 5.97
N ALA A 169 2.81 -9.61 6.12
CA ALA A 169 3.50 -10.35 5.07
C ALA A 169 2.74 -11.64 4.66
N LEU A 170 2.10 -12.34 5.60
CA LEU A 170 1.32 -13.53 5.28
C LEU A 170 0.00 -13.20 4.55
N GLY A 171 -0.67 -12.12 4.93
CA GLY A 171 -1.88 -11.66 4.24
C GLY A 171 -1.58 -11.26 2.80
N ASP A 172 -0.50 -10.51 2.60
CA ASP A 172 -0.07 -10.05 1.28
C ASP A 172 0.40 -11.22 0.41
N CYS A 173 1.08 -12.24 0.98
CA CYS A 173 1.39 -13.50 0.29
C CYS A 173 0.13 -14.21 -0.22
N LYS A 174 -0.91 -14.36 0.60
CA LYS A 174 -2.16 -15.04 0.21
C LYS A 174 -2.86 -14.31 -0.92
N MET A 175 -2.98 -12.99 -0.82
CA MET A 175 -3.54 -12.17 -1.89
C MET A 175 -2.71 -12.26 -3.18
N THR A 176 -1.39 -12.22 -3.06
CA THR A 176 -0.47 -12.34 -4.20
C THR A 176 -0.55 -13.71 -4.87
N MET A 177 -0.76 -14.80 -4.12
CA MET A 177 -0.97 -16.14 -4.68
C MET A 177 -2.26 -16.20 -5.50
N GLU A 178 -3.37 -15.69 -4.98
CA GLU A 178 -4.63 -15.65 -5.72
C GLU A 178 -4.50 -14.79 -6.99
N LEU A 179 -3.84 -13.64 -6.87
CA LEU A 179 -3.57 -12.76 -8.00
C LEU A 179 -2.65 -13.43 -9.04
N PHE A 180 -1.62 -14.16 -8.61
CA PHE A 180 -0.73 -14.92 -9.49
C PHE A 180 -1.53 -15.92 -10.32
N ASN A 181 -2.45 -16.67 -9.71
CA ASN A 181 -3.29 -17.65 -10.42
C ASN A 181 -4.18 -17.01 -11.50
N GLN A 182 -4.55 -15.73 -11.33
CA GLN A 182 -5.29 -14.96 -12.36
C GLN A 182 -4.38 -14.42 -13.47
N LEU A 183 -3.09 -14.20 -13.17
CA LEU A 183 -2.12 -13.54 -14.05
C LEU A 183 -1.08 -14.53 -14.65
N SER A 184 -1.12 -15.80 -14.30
CA SER A 184 -0.08 -16.78 -14.64
C SER A 184 0.06 -17.09 -16.14
N GLU A 185 -0.90 -16.67 -16.95
CA GLU A 185 -0.81 -16.75 -18.41
C GLU A 185 0.06 -15.64 -19.04
N ASP A 186 0.41 -14.61 -18.23
CA ASP A 186 1.29 -13.55 -18.70
C ASP A 186 2.72 -14.06 -18.90
N GLU A 187 3.29 -13.78 -20.05
CA GLU A 187 4.62 -14.28 -20.43
C GLU A 187 5.72 -13.62 -19.60
N GLN A 188 6.26 -14.32 -18.63
CA GLN A 188 7.48 -13.97 -17.90
C GLN A 188 8.47 -15.12 -17.95
N GLU A 189 9.73 -14.79 -18.13
CA GLU A 189 10.81 -15.77 -18.04
C GLU A 189 11.07 -16.09 -16.56
N VAL A 190 10.88 -17.34 -16.15
CA VAL A 190 11.05 -17.78 -14.77
C VAL A 190 12.03 -18.95 -14.67
N SER A 191 12.72 -19.08 -13.53
CA SER A 191 13.54 -20.24 -13.18
C SER A 191 13.55 -20.44 -11.66
N PRO A 192 13.63 -21.69 -11.17
CA PRO A 192 13.60 -21.97 -9.74
C PRO A 192 14.86 -21.46 -9.02
N ALA A 193 14.71 -21.26 -7.71
CA ALA A 193 15.82 -20.97 -6.81
C ALA A 193 16.69 -22.22 -6.60
N ILE A 194 18.01 -22.02 -6.43
CA ILE A 194 19.00 -23.06 -6.11
C ILE A 194 19.84 -22.55 -4.95
N VAL A 195 19.50 -22.95 -3.74
CA VAL A 195 20.05 -22.36 -2.51
C VAL A 195 20.89 -23.31 -1.66
N GLY A 196 21.04 -24.57 -2.06
CA GLY A 196 21.89 -25.53 -1.35
C GLY A 196 21.40 -25.86 0.05
N TYR A 197 20.12 -26.13 0.19
CA TYR A 197 19.50 -26.52 1.46
C TYR A 197 20.15 -27.74 2.10
N VAL A 198 20.35 -27.68 3.43
CA VAL A 198 20.90 -28.79 4.24
C VAL A 198 19.79 -29.36 5.13
N SER A 199 19.43 -30.62 4.91
CA SER A 199 18.24 -31.29 5.49
C SER A 199 18.27 -31.57 6.99
N ASP A 200 19.42 -31.41 7.67
CA ASP A 200 19.61 -31.92 9.05
C ASP A 200 19.54 -30.81 10.14
N THR A 201 18.92 -29.67 9.86
CA THR A 201 18.78 -28.60 10.83
C THR A 201 17.40 -28.63 11.51
N ASN A 202 17.38 -28.42 12.83
CA ASN A 202 16.14 -28.21 13.55
C ASN A 202 15.49 -26.91 13.08
N PRO A 203 14.16 -26.89 12.86
CA PRO A 203 13.46 -25.66 12.48
C PRO A 203 13.63 -24.59 13.56
N ALA A 204 13.80 -23.36 13.13
CA ALA A 204 13.92 -22.23 14.04
C ALA A 204 12.61 -21.98 14.79
N ARG A 205 12.71 -21.36 15.94
CA ARG A 205 11.53 -20.86 16.64
C ARG A 205 10.94 -19.69 15.86
N VAL A 206 9.70 -19.84 15.40
CA VAL A 206 8.96 -18.76 14.75
C VAL A 206 8.14 -17.94 15.76
N LEU A 207 7.97 -16.66 15.49
CA LEU A 207 7.13 -15.75 16.27
C LEU A 207 6.18 -15.03 15.31
N VAL A 208 4.94 -15.46 15.26
CA VAL A 208 3.94 -14.93 14.34
C VAL A 208 3.29 -13.64 14.86
N ARG A 209 2.97 -12.71 13.96
CA ARG A 209 2.33 -11.43 14.28
C ARG A 209 1.02 -11.58 15.05
N THR A 210 0.23 -12.61 14.77
CA THR A 210 -1.04 -12.88 15.46
C THR A 210 -0.91 -13.13 16.96
N ALA A 211 0.31 -13.38 17.48
CA ALA A 211 0.57 -13.44 18.91
C ALA A 211 0.41 -12.07 19.61
N PHE A 212 0.32 -10.98 18.85
CA PHE A 212 0.19 -9.63 19.34
C PHE A 212 -1.13 -9.01 18.84
N ASN A 213 -1.98 -8.52 19.76
CA ASN A 213 -3.20 -7.78 19.41
C ASN A 213 -2.84 -6.36 19.00
N ASN A 214 -2.66 -6.11 17.71
CA ASN A 214 -2.38 -4.77 17.18
C ASN A 214 -3.67 -4.05 16.78
N LYS A 215 -3.88 -2.86 17.34
CA LYS A 215 -4.78 -1.86 16.75
C LYS A 215 -4.01 -1.15 15.64
N LYS A 216 -4.49 -1.25 14.40
CA LYS A 216 -3.95 -0.49 13.25
C LYS A 216 -4.22 1.02 13.45
N ASP A 217 -3.27 1.85 13.01
CA ASP A 217 -3.44 3.30 12.99
C ASP A 217 -4.21 3.73 11.73
N ASP A 218 -5.50 4.08 11.92
CA ASP A 218 -6.42 4.47 10.84
C ASP A 218 -5.95 5.68 10.00
N ALA A 219 -5.13 6.57 10.57
CA ALA A 219 -4.63 7.75 9.86
C ALA A 219 -3.69 7.36 8.73
N LEU A 220 -2.88 6.32 8.94
CA LEU A 220 -1.92 5.85 7.98
C LEU A 220 -2.56 5.08 6.83
N GLU A 221 -3.58 4.26 7.11
CA GLU A 221 -4.32 3.56 6.04
C GLU A 221 -4.91 4.56 5.02
N ARG A 222 -5.29 5.76 5.47
CA ARG A 222 -5.79 6.82 4.60
C ARG A 222 -4.69 7.44 3.74
N ILE A 223 -3.52 7.73 4.31
CA ILE A 223 -2.37 8.26 3.57
C ILE A 223 -1.96 7.25 2.50
N GLN A 224 -1.85 5.98 2.86
CA GLN A 224 -1.53 4.91 1.91
C GLN A 224 -2.59 4.72 0.84
N ALA A 225 -3.88 4.81 1.19
CA ALA A 225 -4.97 4.73 0.22
C ALA A 225 -4.95 5.89 -0.77
N PHE A 226 -4.46 7.06 -0.36
CA PHE A 226 -4.31 8.21 -1.26
C PHE A 226 -3.08 8.07 -2.16
N THR A 227 -1.91 7.74 -1.62
CA THR A 227 -0.67 7.54 -2.40
C THR A 227 -0.80 6.44 -3.45
N LYS A 228 -1.55 5.38 -3.16
CA LYS A 228 -1.86 4.30 -4.13
C LYS A 228 -2.68 4.75 -5.33
N LYS A 229 -3.37 5.89 -5.27
CA LYS A 229 -4.19 6.43 -6.36
C LYS A 229 -3.40 7.30 -7.35
N VAL A 230 -2.14 7.60 -7.06
CA VAL A 230 -1.31 8.48 -7.89
C VAL A 230 -0.71 7.67 -9.05
N PRO A 231 -1.06 7.97 -10.32
CA PRO A 231 -0.46 7.29 -11.46
C PRO A 231 0.98 7.75 -11.67
N PHE A 232 1.86 6.85 -12.10
CA PHE A 232 3.22 7.26 -12.47
C PHE A 232 3.23 8.08 -13.77
N PRO A 233 4.01 9.17 -13.82
CA PRO A 233 4.03 10.10 -14.95
C PRO A 233 4.81 9.59 -16.17
N THR A 234 5.15 8.31 -16.25
CA THR A 234 6.00 7.72 -17.29
C THR A 234 5.69 6.25 -17.52
N SER A 235 6.04 5.76 -18.73
CA SER A 235 6.03 4.35 -19.11
C SER A 235 7.43 3.76 -19.28
N ASP A 236 8.50 4.52 -19.09
CA ASP A 236 9.89 4.03 -19.18
C ASP A 236 10.23 3.18 -17.94
N GLU A 237 10.66 1.94 -18.15
CA GLU A 237 10.89 0.95 -17.08
C GLU A 237 11.91 1.41 -16.02
N LYS A 238 13.01 2.06 -16.41
CA LYS A 238 14.00 2.57 -15.47
C LYS A 238 13.45 3.70 -14.60
N PHE A 239 12.61 4.56 -15.18
CA PHE A 239 11.96 5.64 -14.47
C PHE A 239 10.85 5.12 -13.55
N ILE A 240 10.14 4.08 -13.98
CA ILE A 240 9.16 3.38 -13.15
C ILE A 240 9.86 2.75 -11.94
N ALA A 241 11.01 2.08 -12.15
CA ALA A 241 11.78 1.49 -11.05
C ALA A 241 12.20 2.55 -10.01
N TYR A 242 12.67 3.70 -10.48
CA TYR A 242 13.00 4.82 -9.59
C TYR A 242 11.77 5.37 -8.85
N LEU A 243 10.65 5.58 -9.57
CA LEU A 243 9.41 6.09 -8.96
C LEU A 243 8.78 5.12 -7.95
N LEU A 244 8.98 3.83 -8.12
CA LEU A 244 8.59 2.83 -7.12
C LEU A 244 9.38 3.00 -5.82
N LEU A 245 10.69 3.19 -5.92
CA LEU A 245 11.55 3.46 -4.75
C LEU A 245 11.16 4.79 -4.09
N LEU A 246 10.92 5.83 -4.89
CA LEU A 246 10.43 7.10 -4.40
C LEU A 246 9.08 6.97 -3.68
N ASN A 247 8.12 6.26 -4.28
CA ASN A 247 6.82 6.03 -3.68
C ASN A 247 6.90 5.27 -2.36
N MET A 248 7.86 4.36 -2.23
CA MET A 248 8.12 3.66 -0.98
C MET A 248 8.74 4.57 0.08
N ALA A 249 9.71 5.42 -0.29
CA ALA A 249 10.27 6.42 0.61
C ALA A 249 9.22 7.47 1.05
N MET A 250 8.25 7.76 0.17
CA MET A 250 7.17 8.73 0.41
C MET A 250 5.97 8.18 1.19
N GLN A 251 6.01 6.93 1.69
CA GLN A 251 4.86 6.32 2.37
C GLN A 251 4.41 7.06 3.63
N ASP A 252 5.32 7.71 4.35
CA ASP A 252 5.02 8.56 5.51
C ASP A 252 5.04 10.06 5.18
N LEU A 253 5.18 10.42 3.89
CA LEU A 253 5.30 11.77 3.36
C LEU A 253 6.52 12.56 3.88
N ILE A 254 7.55 11.87 4.33
CA ILE A 254 8.82 12.44 4.80
C ILE A 254 9.95 11.68 4.09
N ILE A 255 10.95 12.40 3.60
CA ILE A 255 12.20 11.81 3.11
C ILE A 255 13.31 12.25 4.05
N SER A 256 13.89 11.31 4.80
CA SER A 256 15.05 11.58 5.64
C SER A 256 16.30 11.85 4.80
N SER A 257 17.33 12.43 5.40
CA SER A 257 18.61 12.68 4.72
C SER A 257 19.29 11.39 4.25
N GLU A 258 19.09 10.30 5.00
CA GLU A 258 19.56 8.96 4.63
C GLU A 258 18.80 8.43 3.40
N GLU A 259 17.49 8.55 3.37
CA GLU A 259 16.64 8.15 2.24
C GLU A 259 16.95 8.96 0.99
N GLU A 260 17.15 10.27 1.13
CA GLU A 260 17.55 11.14 0.02
C GLU A 260 18.91 10.71 -0.58
N SER A 261 19.90 10.45 0.28
CA SER A 261 21.22 9.98 -0.15
C SER A 261 21.13 8.68 -0.92
N GLU A 262 20.27 7.76 -0.50
CA GLU A 262 20.12 6.47 -1.14
C GLU A 262 19.26 6.52 -2.41
N LEU A 263 18.24 7.35 -2.46
CA LEU A 263 17.50 7.60 -3.70
C LEU A 263 18.44 8.14 -4.80
N ASN A 264 19.42 8.98 -4.43
CA ASN A 264 20.44 9.45 -5.37
C ASN A 264 21.33 8.31 -5.87
N LYS A 265 21.78 7.40 -4.99
CA LYS A 265 22.56 6.20 -5.42
C LYS A 265 21.74 5.29 -6.33
N TRP A 266 20.47 5.06 -6.00
CA TRP A 266 19.59 4.27 -6.87
C TRP A 266 19.38 4.92 -8.23
N ALA A 267 19.27 6.25 -8.27
CA ALA A 267 19.21 6.96 -9.55
C ALA A 267 20.46 6.69 -10.40
N GLU A 268 21.65 6.73 -9.78
CA GLU A 268 22.93 6.41 -10.44
C GLU A 268 22.96 4.96 -10.94
N ASP A 269 22.61 4.00 -10.10
CA ASP A 269 22.60 2.56 -10.42
C ASP A 269 21.60 2.22 -11.55
N LEU A 270 20.46 2.91 -11.61
CA LEU A 270 19.46 2.78 -12.68
C LEU A 270 19.79 3.58 -13.93
N GLY A 271 20.87 4.37 -13.94
CA GLY A 271 21.22 5.26 -15.03
C GLY A 271 20.22 6.40 -15.24
N VAL A 272 19.57 6.86 -14.16
CA VAL A 272 18.66 8.01 -14.15
C VAL A 272 19.47 9.26 -13.82
N SER A 273 19.52 10.22 -14.76
CA SER A 273 20.30 11.45 -14.54
C SER A 273 19.61 12.34 -13.49
N GLN A 274 20.39 13.19 -12.80
CA GLN A 274 19.84 14.17 -11.84
C GLN A 274 18.80 15.11 -12.49
N LYS A 275 18.94 15.39 -13.78
CA LYS A 275 17.96 16.16 -14.55
C LYS A 275 16.64 15.39 -14.69
N ASP A 276 16.71 14.09 -14.90
CA ASP A 276 15.53 13.24 -15.00
C ASP A 276 14.90 13.00 -13.62
N VAL A 277 15.71 12.81 -12.56
CA VAL A 277 15.23 12.77 -11.17
C VAL A 277 14.36 13.98 -10.87
N LYS A 278 14.84 15.19 -11.15
CA LYS A 278 14.05 16.41 -10.93
C LYS A 278 12.75 16.45 -11.73
N LYS A 279 12.76 15.95 -12.98
CA LYS A 279 11.52 15.83 -13.78
C LYS A 279 10.56 14.80 -13.20
N LEU A 280 11.09 13.66 -12.76
CA LEU A 280 10.28 12.60 -12.16
C LEU A 280 9.65 13.06 -10.85
N HIS A 281 10.38 13.77 -9.99
CA HIS A 281 9.85 14.37 -8.77
C HIS A 281 8.74 15.38 -9.08
N THR A 282 8.95 16.26 -10.07
CA THR A 282 7.92 17.21 -10.49
C THR A 282 6.69 16.49 -11.02
N GLY A 283 6.86 15.52 -11.91
CA GLY A 283 5.75 14.74 -12.46
C GLY A 283 5.03 13.91 -11.38
N TYR A 284 5.73 13.43 -10.36
CA TYR A 284 5.14 12.75 -9.21
C TYR A 284 4.26 13.70 -8.40
N LEU A 285 4.76 14.89 -8.06
CA LEU A 285 3.98 15.93 -7.38
C LEU A 285 2.76 16.36 -8.20
N ASP A 286 2.93 16.58 -9.51
CA ASP A 286 1.82 16.92 -10.41
C ASP A 286 0.75 15.82 -10.44
N SER A 287 1.17 14.55 -10.50
CA SER A 287 0.25 13.41 -10.45
C SER A 287 -0.52 13.35 -9.12
N PHE A 288 0.13 13.75 -8.04
CA PHE A 288 -0.48 13.84 -6.70
C PHE A 288 -1.55 14.94 -6.67
N ILE A 289 -1.22 16.13 -7.21
CA ILE A 289 -2.17 17.25 -7.33
C ILE A 289 -3.36 16.86 -8.22
N GLN A 290 -3.12 16.21 -9.35
CA GLN A 290 -4.18 15.75 -10.25
C GLN A 290 -5.08 14.68 -9.63
N ALA A 291 -4.52 13.80 -8.80
CA ALA A 291 -5.30 12.82 -8.06
C ALA A 291 -6.25 13.49 -7.05
N ALA A 292 -5.77 14.54 -6.36
CA ALA A 292 -6.58 15.34 -5.44
C ALA A 292 -7.65 16.18 -6.16
N LEU A 293 -7.37 16.63 -7.39
CA LEU A 293 -8.30 17.42 -8.19
C LEU A 293 -9.39 16.61 -8.90
N ARG A 294 -9.39 15.29 -8.75
CA ARG A 294 -10.25 14.40 -9.54
C ARG A 294 -11.75 14.65 -9.34
N ASP A 295 -12.16 15.10 -8.17
CA ASP A 295 -13.55 15.50 -7.86
C ASP A 295 -13.79 17.02 -8.01
N GLY A 296 -12.76 17.77 -8.43
CA GLY A 296 -12.81 19.23 -8.62
C GLY A 296 -12.58 20.04 -7.36
N VAL A 297 -12.26 19.38 -6.23
CA VAL A 297 -12.09 20.05 -4.93
C VAL A 297 -10.89 19.48 -4.21
N ILE A 298 -10.01 20.33 -3.71
CA ILE A 298 -8.92 19.92 -2.83
C ILE A 298 -9.33 20.22 -1.38
N THR A 299 -9.50 19.15 -0.59
CA THR A 299 -9.76 19.27 0.84
C THR A 299 -8.54 19.84 1.59
N LEU A 300 -8.75 20.31 2.82
CA LEU A 300 -7.63 20.76 3.67
C LEU A 300 -6.61 19.65 3.90
N GLN A 301 -7.07 18.42 4.10
CA GLN A 301 -6.20 17.27 4.31
C GLN A 301 -5.38 16.93 3.05
N GLU A 302 -6.00 16.95 1.87
CA GLU A 302 -5.28 16.75 0.60
C GLU A 302 -4.28 17.87 0.35
N ARG A 303 -4.63 19.10 0.70
CA ARG A 303 -3.70 20.23 0.64
C ARG A 303 -2.49 20.02 1.54
N GLU A 304 -2.69 19.64 2.80
CA GLU A 304 -1.60 19.33 3.74
C GLU A 304 -0.73 18.18 3.24
N MET A 305 -1.33 17.14 2.65
CA MET A 305 -0.57 16.04 2.04
C MET A 305 0.25 16.51 0.84
N ILE A 306 -0.33 17.30 -0.05
CA ILE A 306 0.37 17.88 -1.21
C ILE A 306 1.54 18.76 -0.75
N GLU A 307 1.35 19.58 0.28
CA GLU A 307 2.39 20.44 0.85
C GLU A 307 3.52 19.61 1.47
N LYS A 308 3.21 18.52 2.18
CA LYS A 308 4.21 17.57 2.71
C LYS A 308 5.00 16.90 1.58
N VAL A 309 4.32 16.41 0.53
CA VAL A 309 4.99 15.83 -0.64
C VAL A 309 5.91 16.86 -1.31
N GLY A 310 5.44 18.08 -1.54
CA GLY A 310 6.26 19.15 -2.10
C GLY A 310 7.49 19.44 -1.24
N SER A 311 7.32 19.53 0.08
CA SER A 311 8.42 19.75 1.03
C SER A 311 9.43 18.61 1.01
N ALA A 312 8.97 17.36 1.03
CA ALA A 312 9.84 16.18 1.00
C ALA A 312 10.64 16.06 -0.32
N LEU A 313 10.07 16.55 -1.43
CA LEU A 313 10.74 16.56 -2.73
C LEU A 313 11.52 17.86 -3.02
N HIS A 314 11.57 18.78 -2.08
CA HIS A 314 12.16 20.12 -2.23
C HIS A 314 11.60 20.88 -3.45
N LEU A 315 10.30 20.75 -3.71
CA LEU A 315 9.61 21.37 -4.84
C LEU A 315 8.59 22.42 -4.35
N PRO A 316 8.44 23.54 -5.07
CA PRO A 316 7.37 24.48 -4.81
C PRO A 316 6.01 23.85 -5.15
N VAL A 317 5.06 23.95 -4.23
CA VAL A 317 3.69 23.49 -4.45
C VAL A 317 2.90 24.64 -5.10
N VAL A 318 2.39 24.40 -6.30
CA VAL A 318 1.48 25.33 -6.99
C VAL A 318 0.14 24.61 -7.20
N ILE A 319 -0.82 24.93 -6.35
CA ILE A 319 -2.19 24.41 -6.49
C ILE A 319 -2.97 25.40 -7.34
N PRO A 320 -3.63 24.97 -8.45
CA PRO A 320 -4.43 25.86 -9.28
C PRO A 320 -5.49 26.61 -8.46
N GLU A 321 -5.70 27.90 -8.74
CA GLU A 321 -6.68 28.72 -8.03
C GLU A 321 -8.13 28.23 -8.16
N THR A 322 -8.43 27.47 -9.22
CA THR A 322 -9.71 26.75 -9.38
C THR A 322 -9.93 25.68 -8.33
N ALA A 323 -8.88 25.24 -7.66
CA ALA A 323 -8.87 24.33 -6.52
C ALA A 323 -8.79 25.12 -5.19
N GLN A 324 -9.41 26.26 -5.09
CA GLN A 324 -9.56 26.90 -3.77
C GLN A 324 -10.21 25.89 -2.83
N PRO A 325 -9.69 25.78 -1.56
CA PRO A 325 -10.47 25.08 -0.57
C PRO A 325 -11.86 25.65 -0.69
N ILE A 326 -12.85 24.81 -0.84
CA ILE A 326 -14.17 25.26 -0.51
C ILE A 326 -13.97 25.81 0.92
N LYS A 327 -13.90 27.13 1.06
CA LYS A 327 -14.51 27.72 2.27
C LYS A 327 -15.82 27.01 2.27
N ALA A 328 -15.98 26.05 3.18
CA ALA A 328 -17.19 25.26 3.29
C ALA A 328 -18.26 26.25 2.99
N ASN A 329 -18.93 26.11 1.82
CA ASN A 329 -19.86 27.12 1.41
C ASN A 329 -20.89 27.05 2.52
N SER A 330 -20.63 27.85 3.57
CA SER A 330 -21.47 28.03 4.74
C SER A 330 -22.83 28.57 4.34
N ASP A 331 -23.04 28.83 3.03
CA ASP A 331 -24.30 29.31 2.49
C ASP A 331 -25.45 28.35 2.81
N ASN A 332 -25.20 27.07 3.04
CA ASN A 332 -26.24 26.11 3.41
C ASN A 332 -26.29 25.78 4.90
N LEU A 333 -25.19 25.94 5.67
CA LEU A 333 -25.14 25.67 7.11
C LEU A 333 -24.76 26.96 7.85
N SER A 334 -25.57 27.34 8.84
CA SER A 334 -25.29 28.42 9.79
C SER A 334 -26.01 28.15 11.09
N VAL A 335 -25.48 28.68 12.18
CA VAL A 335 -26.10 28.59 13.51
C VAL A 335 -27.60 28.92 13.45
N GLY A 336 -28.43 28.10 14.07
CA GLY A 336 -29.88 28.25 14.09
C GLY A 336 -30.64 27.51 12.97
N LYS A 337 -29.94 26.97 11.93
CA LYS A 337 -30.61 26.20 10.88
C LYS A 337 -31.06 24.82 11.34
N LYS A 338 -32.17 24.36 10.77
CA LYS A 338 -32.77 23.05 11.03
C LYS A 338 -32.18 22.01 10.06
N VAL A 339 -31.59 20.97 10.63
CA VAL A 339 -30.85 19.94 9.87
C VAL A 339 -31.51 18.58 10.06
N CYS A 340 -31.80 17.89 8.96
CA CYS A 340 -32.31 16.53 8.96
C CYS A 340 -31.22 15.55 8.46
N PHE A 341 -31.17 14.34 9.01
CA PHE A 341 -30.21 13.30 8.62
C PHE A 341 -30.91 12.14 7.95
N THR A 342 -30.28 11.55 6.90
CA THR A 342 -30.78 10.38 6.18
C THR A 342 -29.63 9.48 5.69
N GLY A 343 -29.86 8.16 5.73
CA GLY A 343 -28.87 7.15 5.34
C GLY A 343 -27.93 6.78 6.49
N ALA A 344 -27.16 5.69 6.28
CA ALA A 344 -26.08 5.29 7.17
C ALA A 344 -24.91 6.24 6.93
N ALA A 345 -24.43 6.89 7.98
CA ALA A 345 -23.27 7.76 7.92
C ALA A 345 -22.02 6.94 8.22
N ILE A 346 -21.02 7.08 7.39
CA ILE A 346 -19.69 6.53 7.63
C ILE A 346 -18.78 7.72 7.94
N GLY A 347 -18.15 7.70 9.12
CA GLY A 347 -17.18 8.71 9.53
C GLY A 347 -15.90 8.64 8.72
N PHE A 348 -15.02 9.62 8.91
CA PHE A 348 -13.69 9.64 8.27
C PHE A 348 -12.86 8.39 8.57
N ASN A 349 -13.20 7.65 9.65
CA ASN A 349 -12.51 6.44 10.11
C ASN A 349 -13.09 5.15 9.52
N GLY A 350 -14.10 5.24 8.64
CA GLY A 350 -14.83 4.05 8.19
C GLY A 350 -15.80 3.51 9.25
N GLU A 351 -15.88 4.11 10.44
CA GLU A 351 -16.83 3.73 11.47
C GLU A 351 -18.22 4.23 11.12
N GLN A 352 -19.22 3.41 11.42
CA GLN A 352 -20.60 3.81 11.26
C GLN A 352 -20.97 4.82 12.35
N ILE A 353 -21.20 6.08 11.97
CA ILE A 353 -21.65 7.12 12.89
C ILE A 353 -23.16 6.97 13.07
N SER A 354 -23.59 6.86 14.31
CA SER A 354 -25.02 6.80 14.62
C SER A 354 -25.70 8.13 14.28
N ARG A 355 -27.01 8.06 14.02
CA ARG A 355 -27.79 9.27 13.79
C ARG A 355 -27.79 10.17 15.04
N GLU A 356 -27.84 9.57 16.22
CA GLU A 356 -27.82 10.27 17.51
C GLU A 356 -26.49 11.07 17.67
N ASP A 357 -25.36 10.51 17.25
CA ASP A 357 -24.06 11.20 17.30
C ASP A 357 -24.03 12.40 16.35
N LEU A 358 -24.59 12.26 15.13
CA LEU A 358 -24.69 13.38 14.19
C LEU A 358 -25.63 14.49 14.71
N GLU A 359 -26.74 14.12 15.31
CA GLU A 359 -27.67 15.05 15.93
C GLU A 359 -27.04 15.78 17.13
N ALA A 360 -26.30 15.05 17.97
CA ALA A 360 -25.53 15.63 19.07
C ALA A 360 -24.43 16.60 18.57
N LEU A 361 -23.72 16.24 17.51
CA LEU A 361 -22.71 17.09 16.88
C LEU A 361 -23.33 18.38 16.30
N ALA A 362 -24.48 18.26 15.64
CA ALA A 362 -25.24 19.40 15.12
C ALA A 362 -25.66 20.37 16.24
N ALA A 363 -26.22 19.82 17.34
CA ALA A 363 -26.62 20.63 18.47
C ALA A 363 -25.45 21.37 19.14
N LYS A 364 -24.27 20.71 19.21
CA LYS A 364 -23.05 21.29 19.77
C LYS A 364 -22.58 22.55 19.03
N VAL A 365 -22.78 22.60 17.70
CA VAL A 365 -22.42 23.75 16.85
C VAL A 365 -23.59 24.71 16.62
N GLY A 366 -24.68 24.59 17.38
CA GLY A 366 -25.83 25.51 17.35
C GLY A 366 -26.79 25.28 16.17
N LEU A 367 -26.77 24.12 15.54
CA LEU A 367 -27.80 23.69 14.59
C LEU A 367 -28.95 23.00 15.32
N HIS A 368 -30.13 22.94 14.69
CA HIS A 368 -31.32 22.28 15.26
C HIS A 368 -31.63 20.98 14.51
N PRO A 369 -31.30 19.80 15.06
CA PRO A 369 -31.68 18.52 14.47
C PRO A 369 -33.21 18.37 14.38
N VAL A 370 -33.70 17.88 13.24
CA VAL A 370 -35.12 17.60 13.00
C VAL A 370 -35.31 16.18 12.43
N ASN A 371 -36.44 15.57 12.75
CA ASN A 371 -36.70 14.17 12.45
C ASN A 371 -37.08 13.90 10.99
N ASP A 372 -37.68 14.88 10.30
CA ASP A 372 -38.14 14.69 8.93
C ASP A 372 -37.93 15.96 8.07
N VAL A 373 -37.86 15.75 6.74
CA VAL A 373 -37.81 16.83 5.78
C VAL A 373 -39.22 17.34 5.53
N THR A 374 -39.45 18.60 5.90
CA THR A 374 -40.70 19.32 5.62
C THR A 374 -40.39 20.68 5.00
N LYS A 375 -41.30 21.21 4.16
CA LYS A 375 -41.07 22.42 3.36
C LYS A 375 -40.70 23.68 4.18
N LYS A 376 -41.10 23.75 5.45
CA LYS A 376 -40.78 24.86 6.37
C LYS A 376 -40.07 24.42 7.66
N GLY A 377 -39.81 23.14 7.82
CA GLY A 377 -39.27 22.57 9.05
C GLY A 377 -37.87 21.95 8.89
N CYS A 378 -37.28 22.07 7.71
CA CYS A 378 -35.91 21.59 7.44
C CYS A 378 -35.26 22.57 6.49
N ASP A 379 -34.08 23.06 6.84
CA ASP A 379 -33.30 24.01 6.02
C ASP A 379 -32.22 23.29 5.20
N VAL A 380 -31.70 22.17 5.71
CA VAL A 380 -30.65 21.37 5.06
C VAL A 380 -30.86 19.89 5.35
N LEU A 381 -30.71 19.05 4.33
CA LEU A 381 -30.66 17.61 4.50
C LEU A 381 -29.18 17.15 4.43
N VAL A 382 -28.75 16.44 5.45
CA VAL A 382 -27.44 15.74 5.46
C VAL A 382 -27.69 14.29 5.08
N ALA A 383 -27.04 13.84 4.00
CA ALA A 383 -27.16 12.48 3.49
C ALA A 383 -25.77 11.83 3.43
N ALA A 384 -25.71 10.51 3.44
CA ALA A 384 -24.43 9.79 3.25
C ALA A 384 -23.75 10.20 1.93
N ASP A 385 -24.56 10.50 0.91
CA ASP A 385 -24.14 10.98 -0.40
C ASP A 385 -25.15 12.01 -0.93
N GLU A 386 -24.69 13.09 -1.59
CA GLU A 386 -25.54 14.14 -2.19
C GLU A 386 -26.42 13.60 -3.33
N SER A 387 -26.01 12.50 -3.98
CA SER A 387 -26.79 11.79 -5.00
C SER A 387 -27.87 10.88 -4.42
N SER A 388 -28.01 10.77 -3.10
CA SER A 388 -28.96 9.91 -2.42
C SER A 388 -30.37 9.94 -3.04
N MET A 389 -30.96 8.76 -3.24
CA MET A 389 -32.31 8.55 -3.75
C MET A 389 -33.31 8.17 -2.64
N SER A 390 -32.91 8.37 -1.36
CA SER A 390 -33.83 8.13 -0.23
C SER A 390 -35.11 8.96 -0.29
N GLY A 391 -36.18 8.52 0.34
CA GLY A 391 -37.46 9.25 0.34
C GLY A 391 -37.30 10.69 0.86
N LYS A 392 -36.41 10.92 1.86
CA LYS A 392 -36.09 12.24 2.37
C LYS A 392 -35.30 13.08 1.37
N ALA A 393 -34.35 12.47 0.64
CA ALA A 393 -33.58 13.16 -0.38
C ALA A 393 -34.43 13.58 -1.57
N LYS A 394 -35.38 12.75 -1.99
CA LYS A 394 -36.36 13.12 -3.04
C LYS A 394 -37.21 14.31 -2.60
N LYS A 395 -37.79 14.28 -1.39
CA LYS A 395 -38.54 15.41 -0.84
C LYS A 395 -37.72 16.70 -0.75
N ALA A 396 -36.46 16.59 -0.34
CA ALA A 396 -35.56 17.75 -0.26
C ALA A 396 -35.35 18.37 -1.64
N LYS A 397 -35.06 17.56 -2.66
CA LYS A 397 -34.89 18.01 -4.06
C LYS A 397 -36.17 18.65 -4.61
N ASP A 398 -37.34 18.03 -4.38
CA ASP A 398 -38.62 18.55 -4.85
C ASP A 398 -38.98 19.91 -4.22
N TRP A 399 -38.48 20.19 -3.01
CA TRP A 399 -38.75 21.43 -2.28
C TRP A 399 -37.60 22.45 -2.34
N GLY A 400 -36.53 22.16 -3.08
CA GLY A 400 -35.35 23.03 -3.19
C GLY A 400 -34.55 23.15 -1.90
N ILE A 401 -34.64 22.14 -1.01
CA ILE A 401 -33.85 22.09 0.22
C ILE A 401 -32.47 21.50 -0.15
N PRO A 402 -31.38 22.20 0.21
CA PRO A 402 -30.03 21.73 -0.06
C PRO A 402 -29.78 20.33 0.55
N VAL A 403 -29.15 19.46 -0.23
CA VAL A 403 -28.64 18.16 0.22
C VAL A 403 -27.14 18.24 0.26
N ILE A 404 -26.54 17.97 1.42
CA ILE A 404 -25.08 17.95 1.60
C ILE A 404 -24.63 16.56 2.08
N SER A 405 -23.38 16.23 1.83
CA SER A 405 -22.79 15.00 2.35
C SER A 405 -22.53 15.07 3.86
N VAL A 406 -22.51 13.91 4.52
CA VAL A 406 -22.09 13.79 5.93
C VAL A 406 -20.69 14.35 6.11
N GLU A 407 -19.80 14.16 5.15
CA GLU A 407 -18.44 14.68 5.16
C GLU A 407 -18.41 16.22 5.24
N LYS A 408 -19.18 16.91 4.38
CA LYS A 408 -19.32 18.37 4.42
C LYS A 408 -19.92 18.87 5.74
N PHE A 409 -20.87 18.12 6.29
CA PHE A 409 -21.46 18.43 7.60
C PHE A 409 -20.44 18.31 8.73
N ILE A 410 -19.67 17.21 8.79
CA ILE A 410 -18.62 17.03 9.82
C ILE A 410 -17.54 18.11 9.69
N THR A 411 -17.13 18.44 8.47
CA THR A 411 -16.18 19.53 8.21
C THR A 411 -16.67 20.85 8.78
N PHE A 412 -17.95 21.20 8.55
CA PHE A 412 -18.56 22.40 9.15
C PHE A 412 -18.54 22.35 10.68
N CYS A 413 -18.87 21.20 11.29
CA CYS A 413 -18.88 21.06 12.75
C CYS A 413 -17.50 21.13 13.41
N THR A 414 -16.43 20.81 12.65
CA THR A 414 -15.06 20.78 13.17
C THR A 414 -14.35 22.11 12.99
N PHE A 415 -14.65 22.85 11.93
CA PHE A 415 -13.90 24.04 11.48
C PHE A 415 -14.75 25.29 11.24
N GLY A 416 -16.07 25.23 11.37
CA GLY A 416 -17.04 26.33 11.37
C GLY A 416 -17.34 26.78 12.78
#